data_5b7ff375d711ba5da8de4704ed4ecef4
#
_entry.id   5b7ff375d711ba5da8de4704ed4ecef4
#
_cell.length_a   1.000
_cell.length_b   1.000
_cell.length_c   1.000
_cell.angle_alpha   90.00
_cell.angle_beta   90.00
_cell.angle_gamma   90.00
#
_symmetry.space_group_name_H-M   'P 1'
#
loop_
_entity.id
_entity.type
_entity.pdbx_description
1 polymer ?
#
loop_
_entity_poly.entity_id
_entity_poly.type
_entity_poly.pdbx_seq_one_letter_code
_entity_poly.pdbx_strand_id
1 'polypeptide(L)'
;MTVIDVYRLMECAITTAKGEVERARNACLMQVLYATGMRVSELMSLPVAACRGEPEFLLIKGKGDKERIVPLSPPASAALTLWLYHRDREEERKVNEGHDASPFLFPSRGKLGHLTRHWFYQNIKNWAVHAGIDASVVTPHTIRHAFATHLLANGADLRVIQTLLGHADVSTTEIYTHVLDDHLRDLVMDHHPLSTKRRKSIGNTSSEGQ
;
A
#
# COMPACT_ATOMS: atom_id res chain seq x y z
N MET A 1 4.55 5.06 -15.41
CA MET A 1 5.35 4.03 -14.68
C MET A 1 4.69 2.70 -14.94
N THR A 2 5.42 1.72 -15.47
CA THR A 2 4.92 0.37 -15.75
C THR A 2 4.82 -0.46 -14.47
N VAL A 3 4.11 -1.60 -14.53
CA VAL A 3 4.09 -2.57 -13.41
C VAL A 3 5.50 -3.05 -13.08
N ILE A 4 6.33 -3.29 -14.11
CA ILE A 4 7.73 -3.73 -13.95
C ILE A 4 8.55 -2.67 -13.21
N ASP A 5 8.36 -1.39 -13.53
CA ASP A 5 9.06 -0.29 -12.83
C ASP A 5 8.68 -0.25 -11.35
N VAL A 6 7.40 -0.45 -11.02
CA VAL A 6 6.96 -0.51 -9.63
C VAL A 6 7.61 -1.67 -8.88
N TYR A 7 7.68 -2.85 -9.49
CA TYR A 7 8.37 -4.01 -8.89
C TYR A 7 9.85 -3.75 -8.65
N ARG A 8 10.57 -3.20 -9.66
CA ARG A 8 12.00 -2.85 -9.51
C ARG A 8 12.20 -1.84 -8.38
N LEU A 9 11.32 -0.84 -8.29
CA LEU A 9 11.38 0.17 -7.24
C LEU A 9 11.18 -0.45 -5.85
N MET A 10 10.23 -1.37 -5.70
CA MET A 10 9.99 -2.13 -4.46
C MET A 10 11.19 -2.98 -4.08
N GLU A 11 11.76 -3.70 -5.04
CA GLU A 11 12.94 -4.53 -4.84
C GLU A 11 14.14 -3.68 -4.39
N CYS A 12 14.37 -2.54 -5.02
CA CYS A 12 15.43 -1.62 -4.62
C CYS A 12 15.20 -1.02 -3.22
N ALA A 13 13.96 -0.74 -2.85
CA ALA A 13 13.64 -0.29 -1.49
C ALA A 13 14.03 -1.31 -0.41
N ILE A 14 13.94 -2.61 -0.75
CA ILE A 14 14.29 -3.72 0.14
C ILE A 14 15.79 -3.97 0.11
N THR A 15 16.40 -4.08 -1.07
CA THR A 15 17.81 -4.52 -1.24
C THR A 15 18.81 -3.45 -0.83
N THR A 16 18.47 -2.17 -0.90
CA THR A 16 19.32 -1.06 -0.44
C THR A 16 19.24 -0.79 1.07
N ALA A 17 18.34 -1.47 1.79
CA ALA A 17 18.17 -1.31 3.21
C ALA A 17 19.36 -1.90 4.01
N LYS A 18 19.76 -1.20 5.07
CA LYS A 18 20.95 -1.55 5.89
C LYS A 18 20.74 -2.70 6.88
N GLY A 19 19.52 -3.20 7.01
CA GLY A 19 19.22 -4.27 7.96
C GLY A 19 17.79 -4.77 7.84
N GLU A 20 17.45 -5.79 8.62
CA GLU A 20 16.17 -6.48 8.54
C GLU A 20 14.98 -5.57 8.88
N VAL A 21 15.11 -4.78 9.94
CA VAL A 21 14.10 -3.80 10.38
C VAL A 21 13.82 -2.76 9.28
N GLU A 22 14.86 -2.25 8.65
CA GLU A 22 14.72 -1.28 7.57
C GLU A 22 14.11 -1.92 6.33
N ARG A 23 14.49 -3.16 5.99
CA ARG A 23 13.87 -3.94 4.90
C ARG A 23 12.38 -4.13 5.13
N ALA A 24 11.99 -4.58 6.31
CA ALA A 24 10.58 -4.79 6.65
C ALA A 24 9.78 -3.47 6.57
N ARG A 25 10.34 -2.38 7.10
CA ARG A 25 9.73 -1.04 7.00
C ARG A 25 9.55 -0.61 5.54
N ASN A 26 10.59 -0.69 4.74
CA ASN A 26 10.58 -0.22 3.35
C ASN A 26 9.64 -1.09 2.49
N ALA A 27 9.63 -2.41 2.71
CA ALA A 27 8.68 -3.32 2.09
C ALA A 27 7.23 -2.94 2.42
N CYS A 28 6.93 -2.72 3.69
CA CYS A 28 5.60 -2.31 4.14
C CYS A 28 5.17 -0.97 3.53
N LEU A 29 6.06 0.04 3.55
CA LEU A 29 5.81 1.36 2.95
C LEU A 29 5.41 1.25 1.48
N MET A 30 6.18 0.51 0.70
CA MET A 30 5.98 0.40 -0.75
C MET A 30 4.77 -0.48 -1.08
N GLN A 31 4.60 -1.61 -0.40
CA GLN A 31 3.48 -2.53 -0.61
C GLN A 31 2.15 -1.88 -0.25
N VAL A 32 2.05 -1.24 0.93
CA VAL A 32 0.82 -0.59 1.36
C VAL A 32 0.49 0.61 0.47
N LEU A 33 1.48 1.45 0.13
CA LEU A 33 1.25 2.60 -0.76
C LEU A 33 0.70 2.17 -2.12
N TYR A 34 1.30 1.15 -2.73
CA TYR A 34 0.88 0.70 -4.06
C TYR A 34 -0.40 -0.14 -4.02
N ALA A 35 -0.64 -0.95 -2.97
CA ALA A 35 -1.86 -1.73 -2.84
C ALA A 35 -3.12 -0.87 -2.62
N THR A 36 -2.97 0.27 -1.97
CA THR A 36 -4.10 1.12 -1.55
C THR A 36 -4.25 2.40 -2.35
N GLY A 37 -3.20 2.80 -3.06
CA GLY A 37 -3.17 4.10 -3.74
C GLY A 37 -3.38 5.30 -2.81
N MET A 38 -3.19 5.16 -1.49
CA MET A 38 -3.35 6.27 -0.54
C MET A 38 -2.37 7.41 -0.79
N ARG A 39 -2.67 8.59 -0.24
CA ARG A 39 -1.71 9.71 -0.27
C ARG A 39 -0.54 9.40 0.66
N VAL A 40 0.65 9.84 0.30
CA VAL A 40 1.84 9.63 1.16
C VAL A 40 1.68 10.24 2.56
N SER A 41 0.98 11.37 2.68
CA SER A 41 0.69 11.96 3.99
C SER A 41 -0.22 11.07 4.85
N GLU A 42 -1.20 10.41 4.24
CA GLU A 42 -2.08 9.45 4.91
C GLU A 42 -1.29 8.23 5.39
N LEU A 43 -0.39 7.71 4.55
CA LEU A 43 0.48 6.59 4.91
C LEU A 43 1.43 6.95 6.06
N MET A 44 2.06 8.13 6.00
CA MET A 44 3.01 8.55 7.04
C MET A 44 2.35 8.73 8.42
N SER A 45 1.12 9.24 8.45
CA SER A 45 0.35 9.45 9.68
C SER A 45 -0.61 8.30 10.03
N LEU A 46 -0.50 7.17 9.36
CA LEU A 46 -1.39 6.03 9.59
C LEU A 46 -1.26 5.52 11.03
N PRO A 47 -2.38 5.47 11.80
CA PRO A 47 -2.35 4.95 13.15
C PRO A 47 -2.04 3.45 13.17
N VAL A 48 -1.18 3.02 14.08
CA VAL A 48 -0.87 1.58 14.21
C VAL A 48 -2.10 0.76 14.61
N ALA A 49 -3.03 1.35 15.36
CA ALA A 49 -4.27 0.70 15.76
C ALA A 49 -5.13 0.27 14.57
N ALA A 50 -5.15 1.05 13.48
CA ALA A 50 -5.87 0.71 12.25
C ALA A 50 -5.26 -0.48 11.48
N CYS A 51 -4.07 -0.91 11.86
CA CYS A 51 -3.30 -1.93 11.17
C CYS A 51 -3.18 -3.24 11.96
N ARG A 52 -3.80 -3.32 13.14
CA ARG A 52 -3.73 -4.53 13.99
C ARG A 52 -4.84 -5.52 13.68
N GLY A 53 -4.61 -6.79 14.05
CA GLY A 53 -5.61 -7.86 13.88
C GLY A 53 -5.69 -8.40 12.46
N GLU A 54 -4.60 -8.29 11.66
CA GLU A 54 -4.53 -8.78 10.27
C GLU A 54 -5.67 -8.24 9.40
N PRO A 55 -5.80 -6.91 9.29
CA PRO A 55 -6.94 -6.32 8.60
C PRO A 55 -6.92 -6.69 7.11
N GLU A 56 -8.06 -7.09 6.59
CA GLU A 56 -8.28 -7.21 5.14
C GLU A 56 -8.46 -5.83 4.49
N PHE A 57 -8.83 -4.84 5.28
CA PHE A 57 -9.09 -3.46 4.86
C PHE A 57 -8.44 -2.45 5.79
N LEU A 58 -8.06 -1.32 5.25
CA LEU A 58 -7.61 -0.16 6.03
C LEU A 58 -8.66 0.94 5.97
N LEU A 59 -9.04 1.47 7.13
CA LEU A 59 -9.82 2.69 7.24
C LEU A 59 -8.87 3.89 7.17
N ILE A 60 -8.99 4.70 6.12
CA ILE A 60 -8.12 5.84 5.85
C ILE A 60 -8.91 7.12 6.03
N LYS A 61 -8.43 8.00 6.89
CA LYS A 61 -8.93 9.37 7.03
C LYS A 61 -8.27 10.29 6.02
N GLY A 62 -9.07 10.86 5.13
CA GLY A 62 -8.64 11.80 4.10
C GLY A 62 -8.83 13.27 4.50
N LYS A 63 -8.73 14.17 3.52
CA LYS A 63 -8.96 15.61 3.72
C LYS A 63 -10.41 15.87 4.15
N GLY A 64 -10.60 16.70 5.17
CA GLY A 64 -11.93 17.05 5.70
C GLY A 64 -12.58 15.95 6.54
N ASP A 65 -11.77 15.12 7.18
CA ASP A 65 -12.17 14.00 8.04
C ASP A 65 -13.05 12.93 7.34
N LYS A 66 -13.05 12.94 6.00
CA LYS A 66 -13.74 11.91 5.21
C LYS A 66 -12.99 10.59 5.31
N GLU A 67 -13.69 9.56 5.70
CA GLU A 67 -13.16 8.21 5.81
C GLU A 67 -13.43 7.42 4.53
N ARG A 68 -12.52 6.51 4.19
CA ARG A 68 -12.71 5.51 3.15
C ARG A 68 -12.06 4.20 3.54
N ILE A 69 -12.65 3.12 3.10
CA ILE A 69 -12.13 1.77 3.27
C ILE A 69 -11.35 1.39 2.01
N VAL A 70 -10.16 0.83 2.18
CA VAL A 70 -9.33 0.36 1.07
C VAL A 70 -8.84 -1.05 1.37
N PRO A 71 -9.09 -2.03 0.50
CA PRO A 71 -8.64 -3.40 0.71
C PRO A 71 -7.12 -3.52 0.61
N LEU A 72 -6.54 -4.44 1.37
CA LEU A 72 -5.14 -4.82 1.30
C LEU A 72 -4.97 -6.05 0.41
N SER A 73 -3.99 -6.00 -0.49
CA SER A 73 -3.57 -7.20 -1.21
C SER A 73 -2.79 -8.15 -0.27
N PRO A 74 -2.77 -9.47 -0.55
CA PRO A 74 -2.03 -10.42 0.30
C PRO A 74 -0.57 -10.05 0.52
N PRO A 75 0.21 -9.59 -0.50
CA PRO A 75 1.58 -9.12 -0.26
C PRO A 75 1.66 -7.89 0.65
N ALA A 76 0.69 -6.97 0.59
CA ALA A 76 0.66 -5.80 1.47
C ALA A 76 0.34 -6.21 2.91
N SER A 77 -0.62 -7.14 3.13
CA SER A 77 -0.91 -7.70 4.45
C SER A 77 0.30 -8.42 5.04
N ALA A 78 0.99 -9.26 4.26
CA ALA A 78 2.20 -9.94 4.71
C ALA A 78 3.33 -8.96 5.09
N ALA A 79 3.55 -7.94 4.28
CA ALA A 79 4.55 -6.90 4.57
C ALA A 79 4.18 -6.07 5.81
N LEU A 80 2.89 -5.81 6.01
CA LEU A 80 2.36 -5.12 7.19
C LEU A 80 2.59 -5.96 8.47
N THR A 81 2.26 -7.24 8.44
CA THR A 81 2.45 -8.16 9.57
C THR A 81 3.94 -8.25 9.95
N LEU A 82 4.82 -8.41 8.96
CA LEU A 82 6.27 -8.46 9.20
C LEU A 82 6.79 -7.14 9.80
N TRP A 83 6.32 -6.00 9.28
CA TRP A 83 6.71 -4.70 9.82
C TRP A 83 6.21 -4.50 11.25
N LEU A 84 4.96 -4.85 11.55
CA LEU A 84 4.40 -4.76 12.91
C LEU A 84 5.22 -5.57 13.91
N TYR A 85 5.66 -6.77 13.55
CA TYR A 85 6.53 -7.58 14.39
C TYR A 85 7.84 -6.84 14.76
N HIS A 86 8.55 -6.28 13.79
CA HIS A 86 9.78 -5.54 14.07
C HIS A 86 9.54 -4.23 14.81
N ARG A 87 8.49 -3.50 14.41
CA ARG A 87 8.09 -2.25 15.04
C ARG A 87 7.78 -2.44 16.52
N ASP A 88 6.97 -3.44 16.86
CA ASP A 88 6.51 -3.65 18.23
C ASP A 88 7.67 -4.02 19.15
N ARG A 89 8.61 -4.83 18.70
CA ARG A 89 9.85 -5.12 19.45
C ARG A 89 10.69 -3.86 19.71
N GLU A 90 10.77 -2.96 18.74
CA GLU A 90 11.49 -1.70 18.92
C GLU A 90 10.74 -0.75 19.87
N GLU A 91 9.42 -0.72 19.81
CA GLU A 91 8.61 0.11 20.71
C GLU A 91 8.63 -0.43 22.15
N GLU A 92 8.57 -1.76 22.34
CA GLU A 92 8.74 -2.39 23.67
C GLU A 92 10.08 -2.01 24.30
N ARG A 93 11.16 -2.02 23.51
CA ARG A 93 12.48 -1.60 23.99
C ARG A 93 12.45 -0.14 24.46
N LYS A 94 11.85 0.77 23.68
CA LYS A 94 11.72 2.19 24.04
C LYS A 94 10.86 2.39 25.29
N VAL A 95 9.75 1.67 25.41
CA VAL A 95 8.89 1.74 26.62
C VAL A 95 9.66 1.28 27.86
N ASN A 96 10.48 0.23 27.77
CA ASN A 96 11.35 -0.22 28.86
C ASN A 96 12.45 0.80 29.20
N GLU A 97 12.82 1.67 28.25
CA GLU A 97 13.75 2.80 28.45
C GLU A 97 13.02 4.07 28.98
N GLY A 98 11.72 3.99 29.27
CA GLY A 98 10.92 5.09 29.83
C GLY A 98 10.31 6.06 28.81
N HIS A 99 10.22 5.66 27.54
CA HIS A 99 9.55 6.45 26.50
C HIS A 99 8.11 5.98 26.26
N ASP A 100 7.24 6.89 25.81
CA ASP A 100 5.90 6.53 25.41
C ASP A 100 5.90 5.76 24.08
N ALA A 101 5.00 4.79 23.96
CA ALA A 101 4.78 4.07 22.70
C ALA A 101 4.21 4.99 21.62
N SER A 102 4.75 4.93 20.41
CA SER A 102 4.23 5.74 19.30
C SER A 102 2.87 5.24 18.83
N PRO A 103 1.89 6.14 18.59
CA PRO A 103 0.58 5.77 18.01
C PRO A 103 0.64 5.50 16.50
N PHE A 104 1.77 5.77 15.84
CA PHE A 104 1.88 5.70 14.38
C PHE A 104 2.47 4.36 13.89
N LEU A 105 2.03 3.92 12.71
CA LEU A 105 2.59 2.74 12.06
C LEU A 105 4.08 2.92 11.74
N PHE A 106 4.49 4.10 11.30
CA PHE A 106 5.88 4.43 10.96
C PHE A 106 6.43 5.51 11.90
N PRO A 107 6.84 5.12 13.12
CA PRO A 107 7.32 6.07 14.12
C PRO A 107 8.63 6.74 13.70
N SER A 108 8.85 7.96 14.19
CA SER A 108 10.10 8.72 14.01
C SER A 108 10.37 9.58 15.24
N ARG A 109 11.66 9.86 15.49
CA ARG A 109 12.09 10.78 16.56
C ARG A 109 11.88 12.26 16.22
N GLY A 110 11.41 12.56 14.99
CA GLY A 110 11.14 13.94 14.57
C GLY A 110 9.91 14.54 15.28
N LYS A 111 9.74 15.85 15.16
CA LYS A 111 8.69 16.64 15.82
C LYS A 111 7.27 16.10 15.58
N LEU A 112 7.00 15.44 14.44
CA LEU A 112 5.68 14.88 14.11
C LEU A 112 5.44 13.49 14.72
N GLY A 113 6.46 12.86 15.32
CA GLY A 113 6.37 11.51 15.88
C GLY A 113 6.30 10.38 14.84
N HIS A 114 6.21 10.72 13.56
CA HIS A 114 6.16 9.77 12.45
C HIS A 114 7.07 10.18 11.29
N LEU A 115 7.34 9.27 10.35
CA LEU A 115 8.09 9.58 9.13
C LEU A 115 7.39 10.68 8.34
N THR A 116 8.18 11.56 7.71
CA THR A 116 7.63 12.68 6.94
C THR A 116 7.46 12.34 5.47
N ARG A 117 6.54 13.03 4.78
CA ARG A 117 6.43 12.96 3.32
C ARG A 117 7.74 13.34 2.61
N HIS A 118 8.53 14.26 3.20
CA HIS A 118 9.82 14.66 2.66
C HIS A 118 10.85 13.53 2.75
N TRP A 119 10.92 12.85 3.90
CA TRP A 119 11.76 11.66 4.06
C TRP A 119 11.41 10.59 3.02
N PHE A 120 10.11 10.30 2.84
CA PHE A 120 9.67 9.32 1.85
C PHE A 120 10.02 9.75 0.43
N TYR A 121 9.83 11.05 0.09
CA TYR A 121 10.18 11.60 -1.22
C TYR A 121 11.67 11.43 -1.53
N GLN A 122 12.55 11.71 -0.59
CA GLN A 122 13.99 11.51 -0.76
C GLN A 122 14.35 10.04 -0.98
N ASN A 123 13.76 9.14 -0.16
CA ASN A 123 14.05 7.71 -0.28
C ASN A 123 13.55 7.13 -1.61
N ILE A 124 12.35 7.50 -2.05
CA ILE A 124 11.82 6.98 -3.32
C ILE A 124 12.65 7.42 -4.54
N LYS A 125 13.22 8.64 -4.50
CA LYS A 125 14.17 9.11 -5.52
C LYS A 125 15.44 8.29 -5.51
N ASN A 126 15.98 7.99 -4.33
CA ASN A 126 17.16 7.16 -4.17
C ASN A 126 16.90 5.73 -4.67
N TRP A 127 15.77 5.12 -4.32
CA TRP A 127 15.39 3.80 -4.83
C TRP A 127 15.21 3.79 -6.34
N ALA A 128 14.67 4.86 -6.93
CA ALA A 128 14.53 4.99 -8.37
C ALA A 128 15.89 4.97 -9.08
N VAL A 129 16.89 5.70 -8.56
CA VAL A 129 18.25 5.68 -9.09
C VAL A 129 18.83 4.27 -9.07
N HIS A 130 18.70 3.54 -7.96
CA HIS A 130 19.20 2.15 -7.84
C HIS A 130 18.43 1.18 -8.75
N ALA A 131 17.16 1.45 -9.01
CA ALA A 131 16.33 0.65 -9.92
C ALA A 131 16.61 0.94 -11.40
N GLY A 132 17.47 1.92 -11.72
CA GLY A 132 17.72 2.36 -13.10
C GLY A 132 16.51 3.08 -13.72
N ILE A 133 15.66 3.71 -12.88
CA ILE A 133 14.49 4.47 -13.31
C ILE A 133 14.82 5.96 -13.20
N ASP A 134 14.39 6.75 -14.18
CA ASP A 134 14.56 8.21 -14.11
C ASP A 134 13.90 8.75 -12.82
N ALA A 135 14.74 9.16 -11.88
CA ALA A 135 14.27 9.69 -10.61
C ALA A 135 13.44 10.97 -10.75
N SER A 136 13.56 11.71 -11.85
CA SER A 136 12.78 12.94 -12.06
C SER A 136 11.28 12.66 -12.12
N VAL A 137 10.89 11.51 -12.70
CA VAL A 137 9.49 11.13 -12.92
C VAL A 137 8.90 10.28 -11.76
N VAL A 138 9.74 9.80 -10.84
CA VAL A 138 9.27 8.97 -9.71
C VAL A 138 8.91 9.86 -8.52
N THR A 139 7.65 9.87 -8.15
CA THR A 139 7.09 10.59 -7.00
C THR A 139 6.03 9.73 -6.31
N PRO A 140 5.63 10.04 -5.07
CA PRO A 140 4.48 9.37 -4.46
C PRO A 140 3.20 9.48 -5.29
N HIS A 141 3.02 10.61 -6.01
CA HIS A 141 1.88 10.82 -6.90
C HIS A 141 1.93 9.90 -8.12
N THR A 142 3.11 9.65 -8.69
CA THR A 142 3.23 8.74 -9.84
C THR A 142 3.01 7.29 -9.45
N ILE A 143 3.32 6.88 -8.21
CA ILE A 143 2.94 5.54 -7.69
C ILE A 143 1.43 5.43 -7.53
N ARG A 144 0.80 6.43 -6.94
CA ARG A 144 -0.67 6.46 -6.81
C ARG A 144 -1.35 6.48 -8.18
N HIS A 145 -0.81 7.20 -9.15
CA HIS A 145 -1.30 7.18 -10.53
C HIS A 145 -1.12 5.80 -11.18
N ALA A 146 0.03 5.16 -10.95
CA ALA A 146 0.28 3.79 -11.40
C ALA A 146 -0.74 2.80 -10.82
N PHE A 147 -1.06 2.87 -9.52
CA PHE A 147 -2.14 2.09 -8.91
C PHE A 147 -3.45 2.24 -9.70
N ALA A 148 -3.91 3.49 -9.93
CA ALA A 148 -5.16 3.75 -10.64
C ALA A 148 -5.13 3.22 -12.07
N THR A 149 -4.07 3.50 -12.82
CA THR A 149 -3.95 3.09 -14.23
C THR A 149 -3.80 1.59 -14.40
N HIS A 150 -3.11 0.91 -13.49
CA HIS A 150 -2.94 -0.54 -13.54
C HIS A 150 -4.25 -1.28 -13.20
N LEU A 151 -5.02 -0.78 -12.21
CA LEU A 151 -6.36 -1.31 -11.95
C LEU A 151 -7.28 -1.14 -13.18
N LEU A 152 -7.29 0.05 -13.77
CA LEU A 152 -8.11 0.34 -14.95
C LEU A 152 -7.70 -0.54 -16.15
N ALA A 153 -6.40 -0.68 -16.40
CA ALA A 153 -5.88 -1.53 -17.46
C ALA A 153 -6.24 -3.02 -17.28
N ASN A 154 -6.40 -3.45 -16.04
CA ASN A 154 -6.83 -4.80 -15.70
C ASN A 154 -8.37 -4.97 -15.66
N GLY A 155 -9.14 -3.94 -16.04
CA GLY A 155 -10.59 -4.01 -16.19
C GLY A 155 -11.42 -3.55 -14.98
N ALA A 156 -10.78 -2.91 -13.99
CA ALA A 156 -11.52 -2.34 -12.87
C ALA A 156 -12.38 -1.13 -13.30
N ASP A 157 -13.56 -1.00 -12.71
CA ASP A 157 -14.45 0.14 -12.98
C ASP A 157 -13.85 1.47 -12.48
N LEU A 158 -13.94 2.51 -13.31
CA LEU A 158 -13.36 3.84 -13.01
C LEU A 158 -13.99 4.47 -11.76
N ARG A 159 -15.29 4.30 -11.52
CA ARG A 159 -15.98 4.86 -10.35
C ARG A 159 -15.48 4.23 -9.07
N VAL A 160 -15.24 2.92 -9.10
CA VAL A 160 -14.68 2.19 -7.96
C VAL A 160 -13.25 2.68 -7.67
N ILE A 161 -12.43 2.86 -8.70
CA ILE A 161 -11.08 3.43 -8.54
C ILE A 161 -11.14 4.84 -7.93
N GLN A 162 -12.07 5.69 -8.37
CA GLN A 162 -12.27 7.03 -7.81
C GLN A 162 -12.67 6.97 -6.33
N THR A 163 -13.53 6.02 -5.94
CA THR A 163 -13.91 5.78 -4.53
C THR A 163 -12.71 5.36 -3.69
N LEU A 164 -11.93 4.38 -4.15
CA LEU A 164 -10.70 3.94 -3.48
C LEU A 164 -9.69 5.09 -3.28
N LEU A 165 -9.60 5.98 -4.25
CA LEU A 165 -8.72 7.13 -4.17
C LEU A 165 -9.28 8.29 -3.32
N GLY A 166 -10.55 8.26 -2.93
CA GLY A 166 -11.18 9.31 -2.13
C GLY A 166 -11.31 10.62 -2.91
N HIS A 167 -11.80 10.58 -4.15
CA HIS A 167 -12.18 11.74 -4.92
C HIS A 167 -13.53 12.26 -4.41
N ALA A 168 -13.61 13.56 -4.10
CA ALA A 168 -14.59 14.17 -3.20
C ALA A 168 -16.05 14.27 -3.69
N ASP A 169 -16.37 13.93 -4.94
CA ASP A 169 -17.68 14.19 -5.54
C ASP A 169 -18.65 13.00 -5.53
N VAL A 170 -18.27 11.88 -4.94
CA VAL A 170 -19.21 10.78 -4.74
C VAL A 170 -19.65 10.81 -3.27
N SER A 171 -20.80 11.43 -3.01
CA SER A 171 -21.49 11.39 -1.71
C SER A 171 -21.91 9.96 -1.41
N THR A 172 -21.06 9.20 -0.76
CA THR A 172 -21.32 7.80 -0.40
C THR A 172 -20.99 7.55 1.07
N THR A 173 -21.57 8.38 1.93
CA THR A 173 -21.51 8.12 3.38
C THR A 173 -22.58 7.11 3.84
N GLU A 174 -23.49 6.68 2.97
CA GLU A 174 -24.65 5.87 3.35
C GLU A 174 -24.70 4.44 2.83
N ILE A 175 -23.73 3.95 2.04
CA ILE A 175 -23.81 2.60 1.46
C ILE A 175 -22.54 1.77 1.71
N TYR A 176 -22.02 1.77 2.91
CA TYR A 176 -21.03 0.76 3.32
C TYR A 176 -21.73 -0.41 4.01
N THR A 177 -22.51 -1.16 3.24
CA THR A 177 -22.99 -2.49 3.67
C THR A 177 -21.95 -3.54 3.29
N HIS A 178 -21.90 -4.66 4.02
CA HIS A 178 -20.98 -5.80 3.81
C HIS A 178 -20.84 -6.24 2.33
N VAL A 179 -21.87 -6.03 1.50
CA VAL A 179 -21.87 -6.38 0.08
C VAL A 179 -20.91 -5.49 -0.74
N LEU A 180 -20.69 -4.23 -0.32
CA LEU A 180 -19.77 -3.31 -1.01
C LEU A 180 -18.31 -3.65 -0.69
N ASP A 181 -18.05 -4.11 0.54
CA ASP A 181 -16.71 -4.50 1.00
C ASP A 181 -16.21 -5.73 0.24
N ASP A 182 -17.07 -6.73 0.01
CA ASP A 182 -16.74 -7.92 -0.78
C ASP A 182 -16.46 -7.55 -2.24
N HIS A 183 -17.24 -6.62 -2.81
CA HIS A 183 -17.05 -6.17 -4.18
C HIS A 183 -15.75 -5.37 -4.38
N LEU A 184 -15.40 -4.52 -3.44
CA LEU A 184 -14.13 -3.77 -3.43
C LEU A 184 -12.94 -4.70 -3.26
N ARG A 185 -13.08 -5.70 -2.38
CA ARG A 185 -12.07 -6.73 -2.16
C ARG A 185 -11.82 -7.53 -3.43
N ASP A 186 -12.87 -8.09 -4.02
CA ASP A 186 -12.78 -8.89 -5.24
C ASP A 186 -12.16 -8.08 -6.38
N LEU A 187 -12.53 -6.80 -6.50
CA LEU A 187 -11.98 -5.93 -7.51
C LEU A 187 -10.47 -5.73 -7.36
N VAL A 188 -9.97 -5.47 -6.14
CA VAL A 188 -8.53 -5.37 -5.91
C VAL A 188 -7.85 -6.72 -6.04
N MET A 189 -8.48 -7.80 -5.51
CA MET A 189 -7.92 -9.15 -5.63
C MET A 189 -7.87 -9.65 -7.07
N ASP A 190 -8.82 -9.26 -7.92
CA ASP A 190 -8.89 -9.71 -9.32
C ASP A 190 -8.07 -8.82 -10.26
N HIS A 191 -7.93 -7.53 -9.97
CA HIS A 191 -7.38 -6.54 -10.90
C HIS A 191 -6.07 -5.90 -10.45
N HIS A 192 -5.68 -6.03 -9.17
CA HIS A 192 -4.41 -5.48 -8.73
C HIS A 192 -3.22 -6.35 -9.18
N PRO A 193 -2.15 -5.77 -9.74
CA PRO A 193 -0.99 -6.53 -10.25
C PRO A 193 -0.29 -7.43 -9.22
N LEU A 194 -0.37 -7.07 -7.93
CA LEU A 194 0.21 -7.85 -6.83
C LEU A 194 -0.71 -8.96 -6.31
N SER A 195 -1.95 -9.06 -6.81
CA SER A 195 -2.87 -10.14 -6.43
C SER A 195 -2.53 -11.38 -7.21
N THR A 196 -2.05 -12.41 -6.54
CA THR A 196 -1.75 -13.71 -7.16
C THR A 196 -3.01 -14.54 -7.33
N LYS A 197 -3.93 -14.16 -8.21
CA LYS A 197 -4.78 -15.17 -8.86
C LYS A 197 -4.00 -15.73 -10.05
N ARG A 198 -3.46 -16.95 -9.90
CA ARG A 198 -3.04 -17.80 -10.99
C ARG A 198 -4.07 -17.70 -12.12
N ARG A 199 -3.68 -17.15 -13.27
CA ARG A 199 -4.44 -17.35 -14.52
C ARG A 199 -4.64 -18.86 -14.65
N LYS A 200 -5.86 -19.33 -14.43
CA LYS A 200 -6.28 -20.63 -14.93
C LYS A 200 -6.04 -20.57 -16.42
N SER A 201 -5.05 -21.29 -16.89
CA SER A 201 -4.83 -21.58 -18.29
C SER A 201 -6.15 -21.99 -18.90
N ILE A 202 -6.59 -21.26 -19.91
CA ILE A 202 -7.61 -21.73 -20.84
C ILE A 202 -7.01 -23.00 -21.44
N GLY A 203 -7.37 -24.14 -20.85
CA GLY A 203 -7.01 -25.47 -21.34
C GLY A 203 -7.80 -25.74 -22.59
N ASN A 204 -7.09 -25.77 -23.66
CA ASN A 204 -7.24 -26.59 -24.85
C ASN A 204 -8.43 -27.57 -24.82
N THR A 205 -9.52 -27.25 -25.46
CA THR A 205 -10.42 -28.24 -26.03
C THR A 205 -9.94 -28.51 -27.46
N SER A 206 -8.97 -29.41 -27.55
CA SER A 206 -8.69 -30.09 -28.83
C SER A 206 -9.76 -31.12 -29.05
N SER A 207 -10.52 -30.91 -30.11
CA SER A 207 -11.03 -31.91 -31.08
C SER A 207 -10.51 -33.32 -30.93
N GLU A 208 -11.40 -34.27 -30.90
CA GLU A 208 -11.39 -35.56 -31.60
C GLU A 208 -12.85 -35.86 -31.88
N GLY A 209 -13.21 -35.91 -32.98
CA GLY A 209 -13.51 -36.46 -34.23
C GLY A 209 -13.36 -37.98 -34.33
N GLN A 210 -14.43 -38.67 -34.25
CA GLN A 210 -14.86 -39.79 -35.13
C GLN A 210 -16.28 -40.24 -34.77
#